data_359832b6b64cf13bac6fbb0fe5b5bb5c
#
_entry.id   359832b6b64cf13bac6fbb0fe5b5bb5c
#
_cell.length_a   1.000
_cell.length_b   1.000
_cell.length_c   1.000
_cell.angle_alpha   90.00
_cell.angle_beta   90.00
_cell.angle_gamma   90.00
#
_symmetry.space_group_name_H-M   'P 1'
#
loop_
_entity.id
_entity.type
_entity.pdbx_description
1 polymer ?
#
loop_
_entity_poly.entity_id
_entity_poly.type
_entity_poly.pdbx_seq_one_letter_code
_entity_poly.pdbx_strand_id
1 'polypeptide(L)'
;MASINSIKNNHNSVGDNNDHHNSINDSEEQNIWSSILTQVQTSASNKLPSNKAIVVLGDNDSGKTSLIAKMQGNEDTRKGSGLEYHHLLVRDEYRDEQTQCGVWILDGNCSWNSQLLKFAINEHTIPDTTILLTASMTKPWDIINSLEKWTKVLEEHILKLNLQTEVLHNYQQQILKRYLEYISPGDEIEGLVNTPVKLRSNSDLDAAFKASITSNSVNSPLPEGVLTHNLGLDVIVVITKTDFMSTLEKDFDYKEESFDFIQQAIRKFCLKFGASLLYVSVKVNKNCDLLYKYLVHRIYGLKFKTPALVVEKDAVFIPTGWDNEKKIAILYENIQSVSPDDDYNDVIVGPAGTKCSLQCLFKKKWKCVPKTIRCFSSKCSPNSTNKLPSEQML
;
A
#
# COMPACT_ATOMS: atom_id res chain seq x y z
N MET A 1 -3.81 -19.43 -68.55
CA MET A 1 -4.00 -20.63 -69.34
C MET A 1 -4.99 -21.52 -68.65
N ALA A 2 -6.11 -21.72 -69.34
CA ALA A 2 -7.09 -22.82 -69.32
C ALA A 2 -7.83 -23.07 -68.00
N SER A 3 -9.11 -22.66 -67.78
CA SER A 3 -10.36 -23.03 -68.46
C SER A 3 -10.57 -24.54 -68.60
N ILE A 4 -11.70 -25.00 -68.04
CA ILE A 4 -12.70 -25.93 -68.63
C ILE A 4 -13.75 -26.28 -67.53
N ASN A 5 -14.97 -25.71 -67.62
CA ASN A 5 -16.29 -26.20 -68.06
C ASN A 5 -16.92 -27.32 -67.18
N SER A 6 -17.99 -26.98 -66.44
CA SER A 6 -19.37 -27.13 -66.84
C SER A 6 -19.82 -28.59 -67.25
N ILE A 7 -20.73 -29.18 -66.41
CA ILE A 7 -21.85 -30.01 -66.93
C ILE A 7 -22.99 -29.93 -65.91
N LYS A 8 -24.14 -29.50 -66.41
CA LYS A 8 -25.54 -29.66 -65.84
C LYS A 8 -25.97 -31.09 -65.97
N ASN A 9 -26.69 -31.59 -64.99
CA ASN A 9 -27.79 -32.52 -65.23
C ASN A 9 -28.90 -32.35 -64.20
N ASN A 10 -30.07 -32.02 -64.73
CA ASN A 10 -31.37 -32.13 -64.09
C ASN A 10 -31.76 -33.60 -63.91
N HIS A 11 -32.31 -33.92 -62.74
CA HIS A 11 -33.39 -34.89 -62.65
C HIS A 11 -34.34 -34.56 -61.50
N ASN A 12 -35.59 -34.33 -61.84
CA ASN A 12 -36.79 -34.32 -61.00
C ASN A 12 -37.01 -35.67 -60.35
N SER A 13 -37.42 -35.69 -59.05
CA SER A 13 -38.64 -36.44 -58.61
C SER A 13 -38.83 -36.27 -57.07
N VAL A 14 -39.98 -35.71 -56.74
CA VAL A 14 -41.03 -36.20 -55.85
C VAL A 14 -40.63 -36.54 -54.40
N GLY A 15 -41.10 -35.68 -53.46
CA GLY A 15 -41.87 -36.01 -52.27
C GLY A 15 -41.16 -36.73 -51.14
N ASP A 16 -40.93 -35.97 -50.02
CA ASP A 16 -41.55 -36.33 -48.73
C ASP A 16 -41.37 -35.16 -47.70
N ASN A 17 -42.54 -34.79 -47.19
CA ASN A 17 -42.65 -33.91 -46.03
C ASN A 17 -42.22 -34.67 -44.80
N ASN A 18 -41.15 -34.21 -44.10
CA ASN A 18 -40.97 -34.39 -42.67
C ASN A 18 -39.53 -33.97 -42.23
N ASP A 19 -39.20 -32.67 -42.21
CA ASP A 19 -38.03 -32.21 -41.52
C ASP A 19 -38.16 -30.74 -41.11
N HIS A 20 -39.30 -30.34 -40.53
CA HIS A 20 -39.49 -28.97 -40.03
C HIS A 20 -39.53 -28.84 -38.50
N HIS A 21 -39.20 -29.91 -37.75
CA HIS A 21 -39.27 -29.82 -36.26
C HIS A 21 -37.92 -29.77 -35.52
N ASN A 22 -36.77 -29.99 -36.19
CA ASN A 22 -35.47 -29.99 -35.47
C ASN A 22 -34.68 -28.71 -35.61
N SER A 23 -34.97 -27.82 -36.57
CA SER A 23 -34.17 -26.59 -36.73
C SER A 23 -34.57 -25.43 -35.81
N ILE A 24 -35.78 -25.49 -35.21
CA ILE A 24 -36.24 -24.45 -34.28
C ILE A 24 -35.67 -24.69 -32.90
N ASN A 25 -35.50 -25.92 -32.45
CA ASN A 25 -34.96 -26.26 -31.16
C ASN A 25 -33.44 -25.98 -31.05
N ASP A 26 -32.67 -26.23 -32.13
CA ASP A 26 -31.23 -25.96 -32.15
C ASP A 26 -30.89 -24.46 -32.10
N SER A 27 -31.72 -23.60 -32.68
CA SER A 27 -31.51 -22.15 -32.61
C SER A 27 -31.88 -21.55 -31.25
N GLU A 28 -32.90 -22.11 -30.58
CA GLU A 28 -33.27 -21.69 -29.23
C GLU A 28 -32.27 -22.20 -28.18
N GLU A 29 -31.78 -23.43 -28.29
CA GLU A 29 -30.73 -23.96 -27.43
C GLU A 29 -29.40 -23.18 -27.58
N GLN A 30 -29.01 -22.86 -28.82
CA GLN A 30 -27.81 -22.03 -29.05
C GLN A 30 -27.96 -20.62 -28.46
N ASN A 31 -29.13 -20.01 -28.50
CA ASN A 31 -29.41 -18.74 -27.87
C ASN A 31 -29.39 -18.83 -26.34
N ILE A 32 -29.89 -19.90 -25.75
CA ILE A 32 -29.87 -20.13 -24.30
C ILE A 32 -28.43 -20.32 -23.82
N TRP A 33 -27.65 -21.14 -24.50
CA TRP A 33 -26.22 -21.34 -24.15
C TRP A 33 -25.38 -20.07 -24.32
N SER A 34 -25.59 -19.31 -25.38
CA SER A 34 -24.93 -18.04 -25.58
C SER A 34 -25.32 -17.00 -24.50
N SER A 35 -26.60 -16.99 -24.12
CA SER A 35 -27.10 -16.17 -23.02
C SER A 35 -26.47 -16.57 -21.67
N ILE A 36 -26.43 -17.87 -21.38
CA ILE A 36 -25.80 -18.41 -20.17
C ILE A 36 -24.31 -18.10 -20.18
N LEU A 37 -23.59 -18.30 -21.29
CA LEU A 37 -22.16 -17.98 -21.40
C LEU A 37 -21.90 -16.47 -21.21
N THR A 38 -22.73 -15.62 -21.80
CA THR A 38 -22.66 -14.17 -21.62
C THR A 38 -22.93 -13.80 -20.18
N GLN A 39 -23.90 -14.42 -19.52
CA GLN A 39 -24.19 -14.19 -18.10
C GLN A 39 -23.06 -14.68 -17.19
N VAL A 40 -22.46 -15.83 -17.50
CA VAL A 40 -21.28 -16.35 -16.78
C VAL A 40 -20.07 -15.45 -17.00
N GLN A 41 -19.84 -14.97 -18.22
CA GLN A 41 -18.76 -14.02 -18.52
C GLN A 41 -18.95 -12.68 -17.81
N THR A 42 -20.16 -12.12 -17.81
CA THR A 42 -20.47 -10.88 -17.08
C THR A 42 -20.36 -11.09 -15.56
N SER A 43 -20.79 -12.23 -15.04
CA SER A 43 -20.60 -12.57 -13.63
C SER A 43 -19.13 -12.77 -13.27
N ALA A 44 -18.33 -13.37 -14.15
CA ALA A 44 -16.90 -13.55 -13.95
C ALA A 44 -16.13 -12.23 -14.01
N SER A 45 -16.54 -11.30 -14.89
CA SER A 45 -15.94 -9.95 -14.99
C SER A 45 -16.27 -9.05 -13.80
N ASN A 46 -17.32 -9.36 -13.04
CA ASN A 46 -17.72 -8.61 -11.85
C ASN A 46 -17.10 -9.12 -10.55
N LYS A 47 -16.36 -10.24 -10.57
CA LYS A 47 -15.70 -10.77 -9.38
C LYS A 47 -14.57 -9.84 -8.94
N LEU A 48 -14.41 -9.70 -7.62
CA LEU A 48 -13.29 -8.97 -7.04
C LEU A 48 -11.96 -9.60 -7.48
N PRO A 49 -10.97 -8.80 -7.92
CA PRO A 49 -9.68 -9.31 -8.35
C PRO A 49 -8.94 -9.98 -7.17
N SER A 50 -8.30 -11.12 -7.43
CA SER A 50 -7.56 -11.89 -6.42
C SER A 50 -6.05 -11.62 -6.39
N ASN A 51 -5.54 -10.84 -7.34
CA ASN A 51 -4.10 -10.55 -7.51
C ASN A 51 -3.60 -9.34 -6.70
N LYS A 52 -4.45 -8.73 -5.90
CA LYS A 52 -4.10 -7.53 -5.12
C LYS A 52 -3.25 -7.88 -3.91
N ALA A 53 -2.26 -7.03 -3.64
CA ALA A 53 -1.34 -7.20 -2.54
C ALA A 53 -1.08 -5.90 -1.77
N ILE A 54 -0.78 -6.07 -0.48
CA ILE A 54 -0.30 -5.01 0.41
C ILE A 54 1.12 -5.35 0.83
N VAL A 55 2.03 -4.39 0.75
CA VAL A 55 3.38 -4.54 1.28
C VAL A 55 3.56 -3.61 2.46
N VAL A 56 3.81 -4.18 3.62
CA VAL A 56 3.92 -3.47 4.90
C VAL A 56 5.39 -3.27 5.24
N LEU A 57 5.80 -2.01 5.31
CA LEU A 57 7.17 -1.59 5.58
C LEU A 57 7.21 -0.73 6.85
N GLY A 58 8.32 -0.73 7.53
CA GLY A 58 8.53 0.04 8.74
C GLY A 58 9.61 -0.57 9.61
N ASP A 59 10.10 0.18 10.58
CA ASP A 59 11.13 -0.27 11.50
C ASP A 59 10.61 -1.36 12.43
N ASN A 60 11.52 -2.00 13.15
CA ASN A 60 11.14 -2.96 14.17
C ASN A 60 10.36 -2.28 15.28
N ASP A 61 9.42 -3.06 15.83
CA ASP A 61 8.51 -2.60 16.86
C ASP A 61 7.56 -1.46 16.41
N SER A 62 7.49 -1.16 15.09
CA SER A 62 6.49 -0.23 14.56
C SER A 62 5.05 -0.77 14.59
N GLY A 63 4.84 -2.02 15.02
CA GLY A 63 3.50 -2.59 15.18
C GLY A 63 2.93 -3.25 13.91
N LYS A 64 3.73 -3.51 12.87
CA LYS A 64 3.29 -4.15 11.60
C LYS A 64 2.50 -5.43 11.81
N THR A 65 3.13 -6.42 12.43
CA THR A 65 2.53 -7.75 12.64
C THR A 65 1.27 -7.67 13.49
N SER A 66 1.28 -6.87 14.57
CA SER A 66 0.10 -6.69 15.42
C SER A 66 -1.06 -6.02 14.68
N LEU A 67 -0.77 -5.07 13.80
CA LEU A 67 -1.77 -4.38 12.98
C LEU A 67 -2.43 -5.35 11.99
N ILE A 68 -1.64 -6.15 11.29
CA ILE A 68 -2.16 -7.14 10.33
C ILE A 68 -2.92 -8.25 11.05
N ALA A 69 -2.40 -8.78 12.17
CA ALA A 69 -3.10 -9.78 12.98
C ALA A 69 -4.46 -9.26 13.47
N LYS A 70 -4.53 -8.00 13.91
CA LYS A 70 -5.81 -7.37 14.29
C LYS A 70 -6.80 -7.30 13.13
N MET A 71 -6.34 -6.93 11.92
CA MET A 71 -7.20 -6.90 10.73
C MET A 71 -7.65 -8.30 10.28
N GLN A 72 -6.86 -9.34 10.57
CA GLN A 72 -7.22 -10.74 10.32
C GLN A 72 -8.18 -11.32 11.38
N GLY A 73 -8.39 -10.61 12.50
CA GLY A 73 -9.11 -11.13 13.65
C GLY A 73 -8.32 -12.17 14.47
N ASN A 74 -6.99 -12.25 14.27
CA ASN A 74 -6.12 -13.17 15.00
C ASN A 74 -5.52 -12.48 16.23
N GLU A 75 -5.50 -13.18 17.35
CA GLU A 75 -4.85 -12.69 18.58
C GLU A 75 -3.35 -13.05 18.65
N ASP A 76 -2.94 -14.10 17.95
CA ASP A 76 -1.56 -14.57 17.95
C ASP A 76 -0.67 -13.73 17.02
N THR A 77 0.14 -12.87 17.64
CA THR A 77 1.13 -12.04 16.94
C THR A 77 2.51 -12.67 17.07
N ARG A 78 2.78 -13.77 16.37
CA ARG A 78 4.14 -14.33 16.29
C ARG A 78 4.96 -13.47 15.35
N LYS A 79 6.09 -12.96 15.85
CA LYS A 79 7.04 -12.21 15.04
C LYS A 79 7.85 -13.19 14.20
N GLY A 80 7.71 -13.09 12.89
CA GLY A 80 8.59 -13.76 11.94
C GLY A 80 9.88 -13.00 11.69
N SER A 81 10.63 -13.44 10.71
CA SER A 81 11.89 -12.81 10.28
C SER A 81 12.00 -12.80 8.76
N GLY A 82 12.59 -11.75 8.22
CA GLY A 82 12.78 -11.61 6.79
C GLY A 82 11.53 -11.06 6.09
N LEU A 83 10.90 -11.85 5.25
CA LEU A 83 9.66 -11.50 4.54
C LEU A 83 8.58 -12.52 4.91
N GLU A 84 7.51 -12.05 5.52
CA GLU A 84 6.35 -12.85 5.91
C GLU A 84 5.21 -12.64 4.92
N TYR A 85 4.46 -13.71 4.65
CA TYR A 85 3.26 -13.64 3.82
C TYR A 85 2.02 -13.98 4.64
N HIS A 86 1.04 -13.13 4.58
CA HIS A 86 -0.28 -13.26 5.18
C HIS A 86 -1.36 -13.02 4.14
N HIS A 87 -2.61 -13.24 4.48
CA HIS A 87 -3.75 -12.88 3.64
C HIS A 87 -4.83 -12.21 4.46
N LEU A 88 -5.50 -11.22 3.87
CA LEU A 88 -6.70 -10.59 4.42
C LEU A 88 -7.91 -11.07 3.63
N LEU A 89 -8.94 -11.49 4.34
CA LEU A 89 -10.23 -11.77 3.72
C LEU A 89 -10.94 -10.45 3.47
N VAL A 90 -11.26 -10.20 2.21
CA VAL A 90 -12.03 -9.02 1.78
C VAL A 90 -13.40 -9.46 1.36
N ARG A 91 -14.42 -8.83 1.92
CA ARG A 91 -15.82 -9.10 1.63
C ARG A 91 -16.50 -7.83 1.14
N ASP A 92 -17.19 -7.94 -0.01
CA ASP A 92 -18.10 -6.90 -0.47
C ASP A 92 -19.48 -7.13 0.18
N GLU A 93 -19.84 -6.25 1.12
CA GLU A 93 -21.11 -6.32 1.83
C GLU A 93 -22.34 -6.16 0.90
N TYR A 94 -22.15 -5.56 -0.29
CA TYR A 94 -23.25 -5.29 -1.25
C TYR A 94 -23.48 -6.43 -2.22
N ARG A 95 -22.42 -7.19 -2.57
CA ARG A 95 -22.49 -8.26 -3.58
C ARG A 95 -22.32 -9.65 -3.02
N ASP A 96 -22.08 -9.77 -1.72
CA ASP A 96 -21.74 -11.03 -1.01
C ASP A 96 -20.54 -11.78 -1.64
N GLU A 97 -19.68 -11.05 -2.32
CA GLU A 97 -18.46 -11.59 -2.92
C GLU A 97 -17.30 -11.53 -1.92
N GLN A 98 -16.46 -12.55 -1.95
CA GLN A 98 -15.29 -12.65 -1.11
C GLN A 98 -14.04 -12.88 -1.94
N THR A 99 -12.94 -12.21 -1.56
CA THR A 99 -11.63 -12.42 -2.16
C THR A 99 -10.55 -12.37 -1.08
N GLN A 100 -9.36 -12.82 -1.44
CA GLN A 100 -8.20 -12.77 -0.56
C GLN A 100 -7.21 -11.74 -1.09
N CYS A 101 -6.82 -10.79 -0.23
CA CYS A 101 -5.75 -9.85 -0.49
C CYS A 101 -4.44 -10.37 0.13
N GLY A 102 -3.39 -10.50 -0.66
CA GLY A 102 -2.07 -10.87 -0.16
C GLY A 102 -1.47 -9.74 0.69
N VAL A 103 -0.78 -10.10 1.78
CA VAL A 103 -0.08 -9.14 2.64
C VAL A 103 1.34 -9.62 2.89
N TRP A 104 2.30 -8.80 2.48
CA TRP A 104 3.72 -9.04 2.68
C TRP A 104 4.23 -8.12 3.80
N ILE A 105 4.86 -8.69 4.82
CA ILE A 105 5.45 -7.91 5.93
C ILE A 105 6.96 -8.07 5.86
N LEU A 106 7.69 -6.96 5.69
CA LEU A 106 9.14 -6.97 5.70
C LEU A 106 9.68 -6.64 7.09
N ASP A 107 10.63 -7.45 7.57
CA ASP A 107 11.33 -7.19 8.83
C ASP A 107 12.28 -5.99 8.69
N GLY A 108 12.25 -5.09 9.68
CA GLY A 108 12.95 -3.80 9.65
C GLY A 108 14.44 -3.83 10.03
N ASN A 109 15.00 -4.98 10.42
CA ASN A 109 16.29 -5.05 11.11
C ASN A 109 17.53 -5.13 10.22
N CYS A 110 17.40 -5.44 8.94
CA CYS A 110 18.56 -5.75 8.12
C CYS A 110 18.51 -5.04 6.78
N SER A 111 19.57 -4.32 6.42
CA SER A 111 19.74 -3.69 5.12
C SER A 111 19.65 -4.68 3.94
N TRP A 112 19.96 -5.96 4.17
CA TRP A 112 19.83 -7.02 3.17
C TRP A 112 18.40 -7.57 3.03
N ASN A 113 17.51 -7.36 4.02
CA ASN A 113 16.12 -7.73 3.87
C ASN A 113 15.42 -6.91 2.76
N SER A 114 15.93 -5.72 2.43
CA SER A 114 15.43 -4.94 1.29
C SER A 114 15.51 -5.71 -0.04
N GLN A 115 16.45 -6.64 -0.18
CA GLN A 115 16.56 -7.49 -1.37
C GLN A 115 15.40 -8.49 -1.49
N LEU A 116 14.70 -8.77 -0.39
CA LEU A 116 13.53 -9.65 -0.38
C LEU A 116 12.30 -8.99 -1.01
N LEU A 117 12.29 -7.65 -1.16
CA LEU A 117 11.20 -6.93 -1.81
C LEU A 117 10.93 -7.42 -3.24
N LYS A 118 11.93 -7.96 -3.95
CA LYS A 118 11.77 -8.53 -5.28
C LYS A 118 10.73 -9.67 -5.36
N PHE A 119 10.45 -10.34 -4.23
CA PHE A 119 9.44 -11.39 -4.18
C PHE A 119 8.02 -10.85 -3.97
N ALA A 120 7.90 -9.67 -3.37
CA ALA A 120 6.62 -8.99 -3.15
C ALA A 120 6.29 -8.00 -4.27
N ILE A 121 7.30 -7.24 -4.73
CA ILE A 121 7.14 -6.20 -5.75
C ILE A 121 8.02 -6.53 -6.94
N ASN A 122 7.40 -6.85 -8.07
CA ASN A 122 8.04 -7.10 -9.36
C ASN A 122 7.33 -6.29 -10.46
N GLU A 123 7.83 -6.32 -11.69
CA GLU A 123 7.27 -5.55 -12.83
C GLU A 123 5.76 -5.75 -13.01
N HIS A 124 5.27 -6.97 -12.78
CA HIS A 124 3.87 -7.34 -13.01
C HIS A 124 2.96 -7.01 -11.83
N THR A 125 3.50 -6.94 -10.61
CA THR A 125 2.71 -6.74 -9.38
C THR A 125 2.59 -5.27 -8.97
N ILE A 126 3.41 -4.37 -9.50
CA ILE A 126 3.37 -2.93 -9.17
C ILE A 126 1.97 -2.32 -9.23
N PRO A 127 1.17 -2.49 -10.32
CA PRO A 127 -0.15 -1.85 -10.42
C PRO A 127 -1.17 -2.40 -9.43
N ASP A 128 -0.92 -3.58 -8.88
CA ASP A 128 -1.79 -4.30 -7.97
C ASP A 128 -1.29 -4.25 -6.51
N THR A 129 -0.20 -3.52 -6.26
CA THR A 129 0.43 -3.43 -4.95
C THR A 129 0.17 -2.08 -4.30
N THR A 130 -0.27 -2.11 -3.04
CA THR A 130 -0.40 -0.93 -2.18
C THR A 130 0.65 -1.00 -1.08
N ILE A 131 1.36 0.08 -0.85
CA ILE A 131 2.40 0.18 0.17
C ILE A 131 1.82 0.73 1.47
N LEU A 132 2.04 0.04 2.57
CA LEU A 132 1.68 0.48 3.91
C LEU A 132 2.97 0.82 4.68
N LEU A 133 3.26 2.11 4.83
CA LEU A 133 4.40 2.59 5.61
C LEU A 133 3.98 2.75 7.07
N THR A 134 4.63 2.02 7.98
CA THR A 134 4.27 2.05 9.40
C THR A 134 5.37 2.68 10.24
N ALA A 135 5.01 3.69 11.04
CA ALA A 135 5.86 4.27 12.07
C ALA A 135 5.14 4.23 13.43
N SER A 136 5.88 4.26 14.52
CA SER A 136 5.33 4.13 15.86
C SER A 136 5.37 5.44 16.62
N MET A 137 4.26 5.83 17.26
CA MET A 137 4.19 7.01 18.13
C MET A 137 5.00 6.85 19.45
N THR A 138 5.50 5.65 19.74
CA THR A 138 6.36 5.45 20.92
C THR A 138 7.74 6.11 20.79
N LYS A 139 8.15 6.47 19.58
CA LYS A 139 9.41 7.14 19.27
C LYS A 139 9.15 8.28 18.29
N PRO A 140 8.50 9.36 18.72
CA PRO A 140 8.13 10.45 17.82
C PRO A 140 9.33 11.07 17.10
N TRP A 141 10.49 11.16 17.75
CA TRP A 141 11.74 11.68 17.16
C TRP A 141 12.29 10.89 15.97
N ASP A 142 11.82 9.67 15.75
CA ASP A 142 12.33 8.76 14.71
C ASP A 142 11.32 8.54 13.57
N ILE A 143 10.12 9.13 13.67
CA ILE A 143 9.04 8.91 12.71
C ILE A 143 9.45 9.33 11.30
N ILE A 144 9.89 10.58 11.13
CA ILE A 144 10.22 11.12 9.80
C ILE A 144 11.44 10.38 9.22
N ASN A 145 12.48 10.17 10.04
CA ASN A 145 13.67 9.41 9.62
C ASN A 145 13.33 7.98 9.16
N SER A 146 12.41 7.31 9.87
CA SER A 146 11.94 5.99 9.51
C SER A 146 11.16 6.00 8.18
N LEU A 147 10.25 6.95 8.00
CA LEU A 147 9.47 7.08 6.77
C LEU A 147 10.37 7.38 5.56
N GLU A 148 11.32 8.31 5.69
CA GLU A 148 12.28 8.63 4.62
C GLU A 148 13.22 7.47 4.29
N LYS A 149 13.67 6.74 5.30
CA LYS A 149 14.47 5.52 5.10
C LYS A 149 13.73 4.49 4.26
N TRP A 150 12.47 4.22 4.58
CA TRP A 150 11.69 3.22 3.88
C TRP A 150 11.27 3.65 2.46
N THR A 151 11.03 4.94 2.24
CA THR A 151 10.80 5.46 0.89
C THR A 151 12.05 5.38 0.02
N LYS A 152 13.24 5.65 0.55
CA LYS A 152 14.51 5.42 -0.17
C LYS A 152 14.71 3.96 -0.56
N VAL A 153 14.38 3.03 0.35
CA VAL A 153 14.44 1.59 0.05
C VAL A 153 13.50 1.22 -1.10
N LEU A 154 12.29 1.81 -1.14
CA LEU A 154 11.34 1.61 -2.24
C LEU A 154 11.85 2.21 -3.55
N GLU A 155 12.37 3.44 -3.52
CA GLU A 155 12.96 4.11 -4.69
C GLU A 155 14.09 3.28 -5.30
N GLU A 156 15.05 2.83 -4.45
CA GLU A 156 16.14 1.97 -4.88
C GLU A 156 15.64 0.64 -5.47
N HIS A 157 14.57 0.08 -4.90
CA HIS A 157 13.99 -1.15 -5.40
C HIS A 157 13.35 -0.95 -6.78
N ILE A 158 12.55 0.11 -6.97
CA ILE A 158 11.91 0.45 -8.25
C ILE A 158 12.98 0.68 -9.33
N LEU A 159 14.07 1.40 -9.00
CA LEU A 159 15.18 1.60 -9.91
C LEU A 159 15.85 0.27 -10.34
N LYS A 160 15.97 -0.69 -9.42
CA LYS A 160 16.54 -2.03 -9.71
C LYS A 160 15.66 -2.89 -10.60
N LEU A 161 14.34 -2.63 -10.65
CA LEU A 161 13.42 -3.35 -11.54
C LEU A 161 13.61 -2.99 -13.02
N ASN A 162 14.37 -1.92 -13.34
CA ASN A 162 14.65 -1.46 -14.70
C ASN A 162 13.40 -1.38 -15.61
N LEU A 163 12.30 -0.85 -15.07
CA LEU A 163 11.06 -0.67 -15.80
C LEU A 163 11.27 0.23 -17.04
N GLN A 164 10.55 -0.07 -18.10
CA GLN A 164 10.48 0.84 -19.24
C GLN A 164 9.93 2.19 -18.79
N THR A 165 10.54 3.28 -19.24
CA THR A 165 10.16 4.66 -18.85
C THR A 165 8.68 4.94 -19.08
N GLU A 166 8.12 4.43 -20.18
CA GLU A 166 6.69 4.58 -20.50
C GLU A 166 5.78 3.88 -19.50
N VAL A 167 6.16 2.69 -19.07
CA VAL A 167 5.39 1.90 -18.09
C VAL A 167 5.39 2.60 -16.74
N LEU A 168 6.55 3.06 -16.27
CA LEU A 168 6.65 3.81 -15.01
C LEU A 168 5.84 5.11 -15.10
N HIS A 169 5.94 5.84 -16.21
CA HIS A 169 5.16 7.05 -16.43
C HIS A 169 3.66 6.78 -16.38
N ASN A 170 3.18 5.70 -16.97
CA ASN A 170 1.78 5.31 -16.90
C ASN A 170 1.31 5.04 -15.47
N TYR A 171 2.14 4.38 -14.65
CA TYR A 171 1.82 4.16 -13.23
C TYR A 171 1.77 5.47 -12.45
N GLN A 172 2.72 6.37 -12.69
CA GLN A 172 2.73 7.71 -12.09
C GLN A 172 1.50 8.53 -12.48
N GLN A 173 1.06 8.46 -13.74
CA GLN A 173 -0.17 9.11 -14.21
C GLN A 173 -1.43 8.53 -13.56
N GLN A 174 -1.48 7.22 -13.32
CA GLN A 174 -2.60 6.61 -12.61
C GLN A 174 -2.69 7.09 -11.15
N ILE A 175 -1.55 7.22 -10.46
CA ILE A 175 -1.52 7.76 -9.09
C ILE A 175 -1.97 9.23 -9.08
N LEU A 176 -1.46 10.03 -10.01
CA LEU A 176 -1.86 11.42 -10.18
C LEU A 176 -3.37 11.55 -10.41
N LYS A 177 -3.91 10.75 -11.32
CA LYS A 177 -5.35 10.72 -11.62
C LYS A 177 -6.17 10.39 -10.37
N ARG A 178 -5.80 9.34 -9.63
CA ARG A 178 -6.46 8.96 -8.38
C ARG A 178 -6.38 10.05 -7.29
N TYR A 179 -5.27 10.79 -7.25
CA TYR A 179 -5.11 11.92 -6.32
C TYR A 179 -6.07 13.06 -6.65
N LEU A 180 -6.23 13.37 -7.94
CA LEU A 180 -7.07 14.46 -8.42
C LEU A 180 -8.56 14.12 -8.44
N GLU A 181 -8.93 12.86 -8.58
CA GLU A 181 -10.32 12.36 -8.57
C GLU A 181 -10.95 12.30 -7.16
N TYR A 182 -10.18 12.61 -6.11
CA TYR A 182 -10.72 12.60 -4.76
C TYR A 182 -11.85 13.61 -4.58
N ILE A 183 -13.01 13.14 -4.11
CA ILE A 183 -14.18 13.93 -3.74
C ILE A 183 -14.45 13.65 -2.26
N SER A 184 -14.63 14.73 -1.47
CA SER A 184 -14.99 14.58 -0.06
C SER A 184 -16.38 13.96 0.09
N PRO A 185 -16.55 12.93 0.94
CA PRO A 185 -17.88 12.43 1.27
C PRO A 185 -18.75 13.55 1.86
N GLY A 186 -19.94 13.74 1.29
CA GLY A 186 -20.85 14.84 1.64
C GLY A 186 -20.92 15.96 0.60
N ASP A 187 -19.91 16.07 -0.28
CA ASP A 187 -19.95 16.95 -1.45
C ASP A 187 -20.53 16.23 -2.70
N GLU A 188 -20.94 14.97 -2.53
CA GLU A 188 -21.65 14.23 -3.57
C GLU A 188 -23.07 14.76 -3.72
N ILE A 189 -23.35 15.48 -4.79
CA ILE A 189 -24.72 15.86 -5.16
C ILE A 189 -25.43 14.60 -5.63
N GLU A 190 -26.37 14.08 -4.82
CA GLU A 190 -27.25 12.98 -5.21
C GLU A 190 -27.97 13.34 -6.51
N GLY A 191 -27.64 12.69 -7.59
CA GLY A 191 -28.39 12.79 -8.85
C GLY A 191 -27.60 13.00 -10.12
N LEU A 192 -26.28 13.22 -10.10
CA LEU A 192 -25.50 13.43 -11.32
C LEU A 192 -24.44 12.35 -11.53
N VAL A 193 -24.89 11.13 -11.85
CA VAL A 193 -24.00 9.95 -12.03
C VAL A 193 -23.14 10.03 -13.29
N ASN A 194 -23.35 10.97 -14.22
CA ASN A 194 -22.69 10.97 -15.53
C ASN A 194 -22.23 12.33 -16.07
N THR A 195 -22.14 13.37 -15.25
CA THR A 195 -21.51 14.62 -15.69
C THR A 195 -20.49 15.10 -14.69
N PRO A 196 -19.31 15.61 -15.13
CA PRO A 196 -18.34 16.20 -14.22
C PRO A 196 -18.95 17.47 -13.63
N VAL A 197 -19.47 17.35 -12.40
CA VAL A 197 -20.14 18.47 -11.73
C VAL A 197 -19.09 19.38 -11.13
N LYS A 198 -19.21 20.67 -11.49
CA LYS A 198 -18.49 21.77 -10.85
C LYS A 198 -18.89 21.84 -9.38
N LEU A 199 -18.08 21.28 -8.49
CA LEU A 199 -18.27 21.47 -7.06
C LEU A 199 -17.94 22.91 -6.68
N ARG A 200 -18.90 23.57 -6.02
CA ARG A 200 -18.68 24.81 -5.29
C ARG A 200 -17.97 24.45 -3.98
N SER A 201 -16.65 24.37 -3.98
CA SER A 201 -15.89 24.56 -2.76
C SER A 201 -15.64 26.06 -2.57
N ASN A 202 -15.70 26.53 -1.32
CA ASN A 202 -15.63 27.96 -0.97
C ASN A 202 -14.24 28.61 -1.21
N SER A 203 -13.37 28.01 -2.02
CA SER A 203 -12.14 28.64 -2.50
C SER A 203 -12.13 28.60 -4.03
N ASP A 204 -12.24 29.75 -4.65
CA ASP A 204 -12.23 29.93 -6.11
C ASP A 204 -10.99 29.34 -6.81
N LEU A 205 -9.91 29.11 -6.08
CA LEU A 205 -8.67 28.52 -6.57
C LEU A 205 -8.77 26.99 -6.76
N ASP A 206 -9.47 26.28 -5.86
CA ASP A 206 -9.67 24.83 -5.98
C ASP A 206 -10.66 24.50 -7.11
N ALA A 207 -11.63 25.37 -7.36
CA ALA A 207 -12.60 25.22 -8.44
C ALA A 207 -11.94 25.44 -9.82
N ALA A 208 -11.06 26.42 -9.95
CA ALA A 208 -10.32 26.68 -11.18
C ALA A 208 -9.34 25.54 -11.51
N PHE A 209 -8.71 24.98 -10.52
CA PHE A 209 -7.80 23.83 -10.66
C PHE A 209 -8.55 22.55 -11.09
N LYS A 210 -9.67 22.22 -10.44
CA LYS A 210 -10.52 21.08 -10.83
C LYS A 210 -11.16 21.24 -12.21
N ALA A 211 -11.54 22.45 -12.62
CA ALA A 211 -12.10 22.73 -13.93
C ALA A 211 -11.08 22.56 -15.08
N SER A 212 -9.79 22.81 -14.82
CA SER A 212 -8.73 22.62 -15.82
C SER A 212 -8.40 21.15 -16.08
N ILE A 213 -8.72 20.24 -15.16
CA ILE A 213 -8.48 18.79 -15.29
C ILE A 213 -9.56 18.11 -16.14
N THR A 214 -10.81 18.58 -16.09
CA THR A 214 -11.93 18.02 -16.87
C THR A 214 -11.84 18.33 -18.38
N SER A 215 -11.03 19.29 -18.77
CA SER A 215 -10.76 19.61 -20.19
C SER A 215 -9.42 19.03 -20.61
N ASN A 216 -9.31 17.72 -20.85
CA ASN A 216 -8.24 16.98 -21.60
C ASN A 216 -6.81 17.55 -21.57
N SER A 217 -6.43 18.40 -20.63
CA SER A 217 -5.09 18.93 -20.47
C SER A 217 -4.48 18.43 -19.14
N VAL A 218 -3.77 17.34 -19.21
CA VAL A 218 -2.88 16.75 -18.19
C VAL A 218 -1.76 17.73 -17.74
N ASN A 219 -1.77 18.97 -18.23
CA ASN A 219 -0.70 19.95 -18.10
C ASN A 219 -0.99 21.10 -17.12
N SER A 220 -2.02 21.01 -16.26
CA SER A 220 -2.17 22.00 -15.18
C SER A 220 -1.10 21.75 -14.13
N PRO A 221 -0.30 22.76 -13.73
CA PRO A 221 0.70 22.59 -12.68
C PRO A 221 0.01 22.19 -11.37
N LEU A 222 0.49 21.12 -10.77
CA LEU A 222 0.07 20.71 -9.43
C LEU A 222 0.37 21.84 -8.43
N PRO A 223 -0.42 21.98 -7.35
CA PRO A 223 -0.07 22.90 -6.26
C PRO A 223 1.35 22.61 -5.76
N GLU A 224 2.01 23.66 -5.28
CA GLU A 224 3.36 23.54 -4.75
C GLU A 224 3.43 22.51 -3.62
N GLY A 225 4.47 21.69 -3.58
CA GLY A 225 4.66 20.67 -2.56
C GLY A 225 3.92 19.34 -2.78
N VAL A 226 2.97 19.26 -3.72
CA VAL A 226 2.13 18.08 -3.95
C VAL A 226 2.78 17.12 -4.94
N LEU A 227 2.83 15.82 -4.59
CA LEU A 227 3.32 14.73 -5.47
C LEU A 227 4.70 15.02 -6.11
N THR A 228 5.57 15.70 -5.37
CA THR A 228 6.93 16.01 -5.85
C THR A 228 7.76 14.76 -6.07
N HIS A 229 7.43 13.66 -5.37
CA HIS A 229 8.07 12.35 -5.49
C HIS A 229 7.00 11.29 -5.76
N ASN A 230 6.70 11.06 -7.02
CA ASN A 230 5.72 10.05 -7.43
C ASN A 230 6.42 8.73 -7.74
N LEU A 231 6.26 7.74 -6.87
CA LEU A 231 6.85 6.41 -7.01
C LEU A 231 6.12 5.51 -8.02
N GLY A 232 4.93 5.91 -8.49
CA GLY A 232 4.06 5.04 -9.29
C GLY A 232 3.36 3.94 -8.47
N LEU A 233 3.44 4.03 -7.14
CA LEU A 233 2.81 3.11 -6.18
C LEU A 233 1.83 3.86 -5.29
N ASP A 234 0.74 3.21 -4.89
CA ASP A 234 -0.20 3.76 -3.91
C ASP A 234 0.39 3.60 -2.50
N VAL A 235 0.57 4.71 -1.78
CA VAL A 235 1.22 4.74 -0.47
C VAL A 235 0.24 5.18 0.60
N ILE A 236 0.19 4.43 1.69
CA ILE A 236 -0.59 4.74 2.89
C ILE A 236 0.36 4.79 4.09
N VAL A 237 0.41 5.90 4.77
CA VAL A 237 1.20 6.08 6.00
C VAL A 237 0.33 5.79 7.21
N VAL A 238 0.78 4.89 8.07
CA VAL A 238 0.08 4.51 9.29
C VAL A 238 0.96 4.76 10.51
N ILE A 239 0.52 5.67 11.35
CA ILE A 239 1.14 5.90 12.65
C ILE A 239 0.45 5.00 13.68
N THR A 240 1.20 4.06 14.20
CA THR A 240 0.69 3.07 15.15
C THR A 240 0.91 3.48 16.60
N LYS A 241 0.26 2.79 17.54
CA LYS A 241 0.41 2.98 18.98
C LYS A 241 0.11 4.41 19.44
N THR A 242 -0.91 5.04 18.85
CA THR A 242 -1.29 6.41 19.20
C THR A 242 -1.80 6.55 20.63
N ASP A 243 -2.20 5.44 21.28
CA ASP A 243 -2.48 5.38 22.72
C ASP A 243 -1.29 5.80 23.59
N PHE A 244 -0.07 5.71 23.08
CA PHE A 244 1.15 6.12 23.79
C PHE A 244 1.28 7.65 23.92
N MET A 245 0.50 8.44 23.18
CA MET A 245 0.52 9.92 23.29
C MET A 245 0.24 10.38 24.72
N SER A 246 -0.67 9.73 25.43
CA SER A 246 -0.96 10.02 26.85
C SER A 246 0.26 9.78 27.77
N THR A 247 1.13 8.84 27.42
CA THR A 247 2.38 8.58 28.14
C THR A 247 3.42 9.63 27.80
N LEU A 248 3.49 10.05 26.53
CA LEU A 248 4.38 11.14 26.10
C LEU A 248 4.06 12.46 26.81
N GLU A 249 2.79 12.77 27.01
CA GLU A 249 2.35 13.95 27.78
C GLU A 249 2.78 13.89 29.25
N LYS A 250 2.64 12.73 29.89
CA LYS A 250 2.88 12.57 31.32
C LYS A 250 4.36 12.42 31.68
N ASP A 251 5.07 11.60 30.90
CA ASP A 251 6.42 11.14 31.25
C ASP A 251 7.52 11.90 30.49
N PHE A 252 7.19 12.52 29.34
CA PHE A 252 8.14 13.19 28.46
C PHE A 252 7.84 14.67 28.24
N ASP A 253 6.84 15.22 28.93
CA ASP A 253 6.45 16.64 28.88
C ASP A 253 6.11 17.15 27.46
N TYR A 254 5.55 16.25 26.61
CA TYR A 254 5.05 16.64 25.30
C TYR A 254 3.77 17.44 25.46
N LYS A 255 3.73 18.61 24.81
CA LYS A 255 2.56 19.51 24.80
C LYS A 255 1.73 19.28 23.53
N GLU A 256 0.52 19.84 23.49
CA GLU A 256 -0.32 19.79 22.28
C GLU A 256 0.40 20.34 21.06
N GLU A 257 1.13 21.46 21.20
CA GLU A 257 1.94 22.04 20.13
C GLU A 257 2.98 21.05 19.55
N SER A 258 3.55 20.17 20.39
CA SER A 258 4.49 19.16 19.95
C SER A 258 3.81 18.10 19.05
N PHE A 259 2.58 17.71 19.37
CA PHE A 259 1.82 16.78 18.55
C PHE A 259 1.34 17.41 17.25
N ASP A 260 0.96 18.68 17.27
CA ASP A 260 0.60 19.44 16.08
C ASP A 260 1.80 19.59 15.14
N PHE A 261 2.99 19.85 15.67
CA PHE A 261 4.23 19.91 14.90
C PHE A 261 4.58 18.54 14.29
N ILE A 262 4.46 17.45 15.05
CA ILE A 262 4.64 16.07 14.54
C ILE A 262 3.64 15.78 13.43
N GLN A 263 2.35 16.09 13.63
CA GLN A 263 1.31 15.89 12.64
C GLN A 263 1.57 16.70 11.36
N GLN A 264 2.02 17.95 11.51
CA GLN A 264 2.39 18.82 10.39
C GLN A 264 3.52 18.22 9.55
N ALA A 265 4.60 17.76 10.22
CA ALA A 265 5.75 17.17 9.56
C ALA A 265 5.35 15.88 8.78
N ILE A 266 4.53 15.03 9.39
CA ILE A 266 4.03 13.80 8.74
C ILE A 266 3.11 14.16 7.56
N ARG A 267 2.25 15.16 7.68
CA ARG A 267 1.35 15.61 6.59
C ARG A 267 2.16 16.19 5.43
N LYS A 268 3.19 17.00 5.68
CA LYS A 268 4.13 17.48 4.64
C LYS A 268 4.80 16.30 3.91
N PHE A 269 5.24 15.29 4.67
CA PHE A 269 5.78 14.06 4.09
C PHE A 269 4.75 13.35 3.21
N CYS A 270 3.52 13.13 3.71
CA CYS A 270 2.44 12.49 2.95
C CYS A 270 2.09 13.26 1.67
N LEU A 271 2.06 14.59 1.72
CA LEU A 271 1.78 15.45 0.57
C LEU A 271 2.83 15.26 -0.54
N LYS A 272 4.10 15.18 -0.17
CA LYS A 272 5.24 14.96 -1.08
C LYS A 272 5.11 13.68 -1.90
N PHE A 273 4.57 12.61 -1.31
CA PHE A 273 4.38 11.31 -1.96
C PHE A 273 2.94 11.04 -2.42
N GLY A 274 2.01 11.98 -2.19
CA GLY A 274 0.58 11.79 -2.46
C GLY A 274 -0.05 10.69 -1.59
N ALA A 275 0.54 10.42 -0.42
CA ALA A 275 0.13 9.37 0.50
C ALA A 275 -1.08 9.79 1.35
N SER A 276 -1.88 8.82 1.79
CA SER A 276 -2.86 9.02 2.86
C SER A 276 -2.23 8.83 4.22
N LEU A 277 -2.84 9.40 5.26
CA LEU A 277 -2.36 9.33 6.64
C LEU A 277 -3.45 8.77 7.56
N LEU A 278 -3.09 7.78 8.38
CA LEU A 278 -3.95 7.23 9.43
C LEU A 278 -3.19 7.09 10.76
N TYR A 279 -3.85 7.49 11.85
CA TYR A 279 -3.40 7.23 13.21
C TYR A 279 -4.21 6.07 13.77
N VAL A 280 -3.52 5.04 14.27
CA VAL A 280 -4.15 3.76 14.67
C VAL A 280 -3.59 3.28 16.01
N SER A 281 -4.47 2.77 16.87
CA SER A 281 -4.07 2.02 18.06
C SER A 281 -4.73 0.64 18.07
N VAL A 282 -3.91 -0.41 17.97
CA VAL A 282 -4.36 -1.80 18.10
C VAL A 282 -4.78 -2.10 19.52
N LYS A 283 -4.10 -1.54 20.52
CA LYS A 283 -4.36 -1.77 21.94
C LYS A 283 -5.75 -1.29 22.39
N VAL A 284 -6.15 -0.11 21.92
CA VAL A 284 -7.45 0.50 22.25
C VAL A 284 -8.50 0.23 21.15
N ASN A 285 -8.10 -0.46 20.08
CA ASN A 285 -8.92 -0.71 18.88
C ASN A 285 -9.41 0.60 18.21
N LYS A 286 -8.54 1.64 18.18
CA LYS A 286 -8.89 2.93 17.59
C LYS A 286 -8.48 2.95 16.11
N ASN A 287 -9.40 3.29 15.21
CA ASN A 287 -9.21 3.38 13.76
C ASN A 287 -8.74 2.10 13.03
N CYS A 288 -8.73 0.93 13.67
CA CYS A 288 -8.35 -0.32 13.00
C CYS A 288 -9.36 -0.69 11.90
N ASP A 289 -10.66 -0.60 12.19
CA ASP A 289 -11.73 -0.87 11.24
C ASP A 289 -11.78 0.18 10.12
N LEU A 290 -11.49 1.45 10.46
CA LEU A 290 -11.39 2.53 9.49
C LEU A 290 -10.26 2.26 8.49
N LEU A 291 -9.09 1.85 8.98
CA LEU A 291 -7.94 1.49 8.12
C LEU A 291 -8.30 0.32 7.20
N TYR A 292 -8.93 -0.73 7.73
CA TYR A 292 -9.37 -1.86 6.91
C TYR A 292 -10.33 -1.42 5.80
N LYS A 293 -11.38 -0.66 6.12
CA LYS A 293 -12.34 -0.14 5.15
C LYS A 293 -11.69 0.77 4.11
N TYR A 294 -10.74 1.60 4.54
CA TYR A 294 -10.01 2.48 3.63
C TYR A 294 -9.07 1.70 2.70
N LEU A 295 -8.36 0.69 3.19
CA LEU A 295 -7.54 -0.21 2.38
C LEU A 295 -8.39 -0.92 1.32
N VAL A 296 -9.52 -1.47 1.73
CA VAL A 296 -10.46 -2.15 0.81
C VAL A 296 -10.99 -1.18 -0.25
N HIS A 297 -11.31 0.06 0.13
CA HIS A 297 -11.70 1.10 -0.81
C HIS A 297 -10.58 1.41 -1.83
N ARG A 298 -9.34 1.60 -1.35
CA ARG A 298 -8.21 1.95 -2.23
C ARG A 298 -7.84 0.85 -3.20
N ILE A 299 -7.88 -0.40 -2.77
CA ILE A 299 -7.44 -1.57 -3.54
C ILE A 299 -8.53 -2.07 -4.48
N TYR A 300 -9.78 -2.12 -4.02
CA TYR A 300 -10.90 -2.73 -4.74
C TYR A 300 -11.94 -1.72 -5.26
N GLY A 301 -11.82 -0.45 -4.91
CA GLY A 301 -12.78 0.59 -5.31
C GLY A 301 -14.14 0.48 -4.64
N LEU A 302 -14.25 -0.25 -3.52
CA LEU A 302 -15.51 -0.38 -2.78
C LEU A 302 -15.91 0.96 -2.16
N LYS A 303 -17.21 1.18 -1.94
CA LYS A 303 -17.74 2.46 -1.44
C LYS A 303 -17.17 2.79 -0.05
N PHE A 304 -16.69 4.02 0.09
CA PHE A 304 -16.16 4.55 1.34
C PHE A 304 -16.75 5.94 1.60
N LYS A 305 -17.37 6.12 2.78
CA LYS A 305 -18.13 7.35 3.09
C LYS A 305 -17.57 8.15 4.26
N THR A 306 -16.46 7.71 4.87
CA THR A 306 -15.91 8.43 6.02
C THR A 306 -15.12 9.64 5.57
N PRO A 307 -15.46 10.86 6.04
CA PRO A 307 -14.70 12.08 5.73
C PRO A 307 -13.33 12.07 6.44
N ALA A 308 -12.48 13.04 6.10
CA ALA A 308 -11.24 13.27 6.82
C ALA A 308 -11.50 13.61 8.29
N LEU A 309 -10.70 13.02 9.18
CA LEU A 309 -10.76 13.23 10.63
C LEU A 309 -9.45 13.88 11.08
N VAL A 310 -9.51 15.14 11.50
CA VAL A 310 -8.30 15.91 11.89
C VAL A 310 -8.44 16.55 13.27
N VAL A 311 -9.61 16.45 13.91
CA VAL A 311 -9.92 17.13 15.18
C VAL A 311 -9.26 16.41 16.35
N GLU A 312 -9.31 15.08 16.36
CA GLU A 312 -8.73 14.29 17.44
C GLU A 312 -7.25 14.00 17.17
N LYS A 313 -6.37 14.40 18.08
CA LYS A 313 -4.92 14.24 17.94
C LYS A 313 -4.46 12.79 17.80
N ASP A 314 -5.19 11.83 18.38
CA ASP A 314 -4.85 10.40 18.39
C ASP A 314 -5.65 9.57 17.38
N ALA A 315 -6.57 10.19 16.62
CA ALA A 315 -7.45 9.54 15.65
C ALA A 315 -7.49 10.25 14.30
N VAL A 316 -6.34 10.69 13.84
CA VAL A 316 -6.22 11.40 12.55
C VAL A 316 -6.46 10.44 11.39
N PHE A 317 -7.26 10.89 10.41
CA PHE A 317 -7.45 10.24 9.14
C PHE A 317 -7.48 11.29 8.02
N ILE A 318 -6.55 11.20 7.10
CA ILE A 318 -6.43 12.09 5.93
C ILE A 318 -6.35 11.22 4.68
N PRO A 319 -7.41 11.16 3.87
CA PRO A 319 -7.40 10.42 2.62
C PRO A 319 -6.51 11.10 1.56
N THR A 320 -6.03 10.31 0.62
CA THR A 320 -5.26 10.79 -0.53
C THR A 320 -6.08 11.83 -1.31
N GLY A 321 -5.48 12.96 -1.65
CA GLY A 321 -6.14 14.03 -2.41
C GLY A 321 -6.92 15.06 -1.57
N TRP A 322 -7.08 14.82 -0.27
CA TRP A 322 -7.76 15.77 0.61
C TRP A 322 -6.86 16.92 1.06
N ASP A 323 -5.58 16.66 1.31
CA ASP A 323 -4.67 17.60 1.95
C ASP A 323 -4.01 18.57 0.96
N ASN A 324 -3.64 19.74 1.47
CA ASN A 324 -2.86 20.75 0.76
C ASN A 324 -2.03 21.58 1.75
N GLU A 325 -1.06 22.34 1.26
CA GLU A 325 -0.19 23.17 2.11
C GLU A 325 -0.96 24.19 2.96
N LYS A 326 -2.04 24.76 2.44
CA LYS A 326 -2.86 25.75 3.17
C LYS A 326 -3.55 25.11 4.38
N LYS A 327 -4.08 23.87 4.22
CA LYS A 327 -4.69 23.13 5.33
C LYS A 327 -3.66 22.70 6.37
N ILE A 328 -2.43 22.42 5.95
CA ILE A 328 -1.32 22.11 6.86
C ILE A 328 -0.87 23.36 7.62
N ALA A 329 -0.86 24.51 6.94
CA ALA A 329 -0.47 25.78 7.56
C ALA A 329 -1.39 26.21 8.72
N ILE A 330 -2.67 25.82 8.70
CA ILE A 330 -3.60 26.10 9.81
C ILE A 330 -3.13 25.50 11.13
N LEU A 331 -2.51 24.30 11.12
CA LEU A 331 -1.93 23.71 12.32
C LEU A 331 -0.82 24.60 12.90
N TYR A 332 -0.08 25.26 12.03
CA TYR A 332 1.02 26.12 12.44
C TYR A 332 0.57 27.43 13.11
N GLU A 333 -0.60 27.95 12.74
CA GLU A 333 -1.14 29.19 13.35
C GLU A 333 -1.30 29.07 14.87
N ASN A 334 -1.45 27.84 15.39
CA ASN A 334 -1.59 27.55 16.81
C ASN A 334 -0.25 27.27 17.51
N ILE A 335 0.86 27.11 16.77
CA ILE A 335 2.17 26.80 17.33
C ILE A 335 2.93 28.11 17.58
N GLN A 336 3.21 28.41 18.86
CA GLN A 336 3.94 29.64 19.24
C GLN A 336 5.42 29.39 19.51
N SER A 337 5.79 28.13 19.83
CA SER A 337 7.11 27.78 20.35
C SER A 337 8.11 27.38 19.26
N VAL A 338 7.67 27.13 18.02
CA VAL A 338 8.51 26.55 16.96
C VAL A 338 8.27 27.29 15.64
N SER A 339 9.32 27.47 14.82
CA SER A 339 9.21 28.05 13.48
C SER A 339 8.83 26.98 12.45
N PRO A 340 8.09 27.35 11.34
CA PRO A 340 7.77 26.41 10.26
C PRO A 340 8.98 25.82 9.56
N ASP A 341 10.12 26.50 9.65
CA ASP A 341 11.38 26.16 8.97
C ASP A 341 12.35 25.40 9.87
N ASP A 342 11.97 25.18 11.15
CA ASP A 342 12.83 24.44 12.08
C ASP A 342 12.92 22.97 11.68
N ASP A 343 14.12 22.39 11.81
CA ASP A 343 14.32 20.97 11.52
C ASP A 343 13.57 20.10 12.55
N TYR A 344 12.88 19.11 12.05
CA TYR A 344 12.13 18.16 12.87
C TYR A 344 12.98 17.50 13.96
N ASN A 345 14.22 17.14 13.63
CA ASN A 345 15.13 16.47 14.55
C ASN A 345 15.66 17.38 15.67
N ASP A 346 15.65 18.70 15.46
CA ASP A 346 16.07 19.69 16.47
C ASP A 346 14.94 19.99 17.47
N VAL A 347 13.69 19.96 16.99
CA VAL A 347 12.50 20.24 17.82
C VAL A 347 12.06 19.00 18.61
N ILE A 348 11.96 17.86 17.94
CA ILE A 348 11.48 16.61 18.53
C ILE A 348 12.68 15.73 18.89
N VAL A 349 13.25 16.00 20.08
CA VAL A 349 14.46 15.31 20.56
C VAL A 349 14.09 14.10 21.40
N GLY A 350 14.72 12.97 21.13
CA GLY A 350 14.60 11.76 21.96
C GLY A 350 15.34 11.89 23.29
N PRO A 351 14.96 11.09 24.32
CA PRO A 351 15.61 11.12 25.61
C PRO A 351 17.12 10.86 25.50
N ALA A 352 17.91 11.63 26.27
CA ALA A 352 19.37 11.51 26.30
C ALA A 352 19.79 10.08 26.65
N GLY A 353 20.41 9.37 25.69
CA GLY A 353 20.79 7.94 25.80
C GLY A 353 20.28 7.04 24.69
N THR A 354 19.34 7.51 23.86
CA THR A 354 18.80 6.76 22.73
C THR A 354 19.62 6.85 21.44
N LYS A 355 20.70 7.61 21.40
CA LYS A 355 21.69 7.51 20.30
C LYS A 355 22.38 6.15 20.41
N CYS A 356 21.68 5.10 19.95
CA CYS A 356 22.34 3.83 19.62
C CYS A 356 23.29 4.12 18.47
N SER A 357 24.55 4.44 18.79
CA SER A 357 25.61 4.43 17.80
C SER A 357 25.58 3.06 17.12
N LEU A 358 25.75 3.03 15.82
CA LEU A 358 25.91 1.80 15.01
C LEU A 358 26.84 0.76 15.65
N GLN A 359 27.76 1.20 16.55
CA GLN A 359 28.64 0.35 17.33
C GLN A 359 27.95 -0.53 18.38
N CYS A 360 26.77 -0.12 18.92
CA CYS A 360 26.02 -0.96 19.87
C CYS A 360 25.27 -2.09 19.18
N LEU A 361 24.88 -1.94 17.92
CA LEU A 361 24.24 -3.01 17.14
C LEU A 361 25.21 -4.14 16.82
N PHE A 362 26.49 -3.85 16.58
CA PHE A 362 27.53 -4.89 16.40
C PHE A 362 27.82 -5.68 17.69
N LYS A 363 27.82 -5.04 18.85
CA LYS A 363 28.07 -5.74 20.14
C LYS A 363 26.91 -6.63 20.59
N LYS A 364 25.66 -6.30 20.28
CA LYS A 364 24.50 -7.15 20.60
C LYS A 364 24.36 -8.37 19.68
N LYS A 365 24.85 -8.31 18.43
CA LYS A 365 24.74 -9.38 17.46
C LYS A 365 25.54 -10.64 17.81
N TRP A 366 26.59 -10.49 18.62
CA TRP A 366 27.43 -11.63 19.03
C TRP A 366 26.92 -12.39 20.26
N LYS A 367 25.91 -11.85 20.98
CA LYS A 367 25.33 -12.56 22.15
C LYS A 367 24.15 -13.49 21.80
N CYS A 368 23.66 -13.48 20.58
CA CYS A 368 22.49 -14.28 20.15
C CYS A 368 22.84 -15.42 19.20
N VAL A 369 24.09 -15.88 19.15
CA VAL A 369 24.42 -17.13 18.46
C VAL A 369 23.97 -18.29 19.35
N PRO A 370 23.08 -19.17 18.88
CA PRO A 370 22.63 -20.32 19.65
C PRO A 370 23.84 -21.13 20.10
N LYS A 371 23.83 -21.59 21.34
CA LYS A 371 24.93 -22.39 21.97
C LYS A 371 25.35 -23.62 21.15
N THR A 372 24.47 -24.07 20.24
CA THR A 372 24.71 -25.23 19.36
C THR A 372 25.78 -25.00 18.28
N ILE A 373 26.06 -23.73 17.91
CA ILE A 373 27.10 -23.42 16.90
C ILE A 373 28.47 -23.19 17.54
N ARG A 374 28.55 -23.05 18.88
CA ARG A 374 29.83 -22.87 19.60
C ARG A 374 30.70 -24.14 19.64
N CYS A 375 30.15 -25.33 19.38
CA CYS A 375 30.90 -26.55 19.42
C CYS A 375 31.71 -26.86 18.14
N PHE A 376 31.48 -26.12 17.04
CA PHE A 376 32.16 -26.39 15.76
C PHE A 376 33.37 -25.49 15.48
N SER A 377 33.60 -24.42 16.25
CA SER A 377 34.70 -23.46 16.00
C SER A 377 35.91 -23.62 16.95
N SER A 378 35.89 -24.60 17.88
CA SER A 378 37.00 -24.80 18.84
C SER A 378 37.93 -25.99 18.53
N LYS A 379 37.89 -26.52 17.31
CA LYS A 379 38.83 -27.61 16.89
C LYS A 379 39.52 -27.29 15.57
N CYS A 380 40.18 -26.16 15.48
CA CYS A 380 41.25 -25.92 14.51
C CYS A 380 42.26 -24.95 15.13
N SER A 381 43.15 -25.44 15.94
CA SER A 381 44.44 -24.80 16.20
C SER A 381 45.51 -25.62 15.49
N PRO A 382 46.31 -25.00 14.63
CA PRO A 382 47.48 -25.67 14.06
C PRO A 382 48.64 -25.48 15.02
N ASN A 383 49.07 -26.54 15.71
CA ASN A 383 50.47 -26.75 16.11
C ASN A 383 50.58 -28.03 16.94
N SER A 384 51.11 -29.04 16.32
CA SER A 384 52.24 -29.79 16.89
C SER A 384 52.67 -30.85 15.87
N THR A 385 53.84 -30.61 15.33
CA THR A 385 54.77 -31.57 14.82
C THR A 385 54.97 -32.69 15.85
N ASN A 386 54.72 -33.96 15.46
CA ASN A 386 55.66 -35.02 15.82
C ASN A 386 55.28 -36.34 15.18
N LYS A 387 56.27 -36.83 14.38
CA LYS A 387 56.81 -38.19 14.25
C LYS A 387 55.86 -39.35 14.08
N LEU A 388 55.98 -39.92 12.91
CA LEU A 388 55.82 -41.36 12.61
C LEU A 388 56.67 -42.23 13.52
N PRO A 389 56.22 -43.42 13.86
CA PRO A 389 57.02 -44.58 13.81
C PRO A 389 56.48 -45.61 12.81
N SER A 390 57.47 -46.15 12.10
CA SER A 390 57.45 -47.23 11.16
C SER A 390 57.04 -48.58 11.80
N GLU A 391 56.45 -49.40 10.93
CA GLU A 391 56.57 -50.90 10.93
C GLU A 391 55.95 -51.69 12.07
N GLN A 392 55.01 -52.57 11.75
CA GLN A 392 55.22 -53.97 11.53
C GLN A 392 53.92 -54.70 11.16
N MET A 393 53.99 -55.39 10.04
CA MET A 393 53.43 -56.63 9.66
C MET A 393 52.94 -57.57 10.80
N LEU A 394 51.70 -57.93 10.66
CA LEU A 394 51.25 -59.31 10.45
C LEU A 394 49.76 -59.32 10.19
#